data_23e1fa15e3cc41712454293a83f62afd
#
_entry.id   23e1fa15e3cc41712454293a83f62afd
#
_cell.length_a   1.000
_cell.length_b   1.000
_cell.length_c   1.000
_cell.angle_alpha   90.00
_cell.angle_beta   90.00
_cell.angle_gamma   90.00
#
_symmetry.space_group_name_H-M   'P 1'
#
loop_
_entity.id
_entity.type
_entity.pdbx_description
1 polymer ?
#
loop_
_entity_poly.entity_id
_entity_poly.type
_entity_poly.pdbx_seq_one_letter_code
_entity_poly.pdbx_strand_id
1 'polypeptide(L)'
;MTASMKVVDTPIEDVVVKFRMRSPSDEKVYEIAESISQVGLLNPITIDKHNNLLAGFHRFLAFKKLGYNTIPSIVKDVDKKFSELVECDENLKRNELNHIEIADHIVRREELLVELGLTYAPGHNQHSISEDKLTIADIAEGIGLSKRSYQKTKQIARLHPEVKDQLVGTEWADYKMDLVRLSSEKDDIQKGVCKLLISGKCRSWKQAFYEAKMEDFRLYRQK
;
A
#
# COMPACT_ATOMS: atom_id res chain seq x y z
N MET A 1 -14.85 -2.93 -24.91
CA MET A 1 -14.38 -1.78 -25.70
C MET A 1 -13.11 -1.26 -25.05
N THR A 2 -11.94 -1.56 -25.60
CA THR A 2 -10.65 -1.03 -25.13
C THR A 2 -10.58 0.43 -25.54
N ALA A 3 -10.67 1.33 -24.54
CA ALA A 3 -10.43 2.74 -24.78
C ALA A 3 -9.03 2.89 -25.37
N SER A 4 -8.92 3.44 -26.57
CA SER A 4 -7.65 3.78 -27.22
C SER A 4 -6.91 4.75 -26.30
N MET A 5 -5.83 4.29 -25.67
CA MET A 5 -4.96 5.14 -24.86
C MET A 5 -4.26 6.13 -25.79
N LYS A 6 -4.65 7.40 -25.71
CA LYS A 6 -4.04 8.47 -26.51
C LYS A 6 -2.69 8.81 -25.89
N VAL A 7 -1.62 8.65 -26.66
CA VAL A 7 -0.29 9.15 -26.32
C VAL A 7 -0.21 10.63 -26.72
N VAL A 8 0.26 11.48 -25.82
CA VAL A 8 0.48 12.91 -26.01
C VAL A 8 1.93 13.27 -25.68
N ASP A 9 2.49 14.24 -26.39
CA ASP A 9 3.80 14.78 -26.04
C ASP A 9 3.63 15.85 -24.97
N THR A 10 4.15 15.58 -23.77
CA THR A 10 4.04 16.49 -22.61
C THR A 10 5.36 17.21 -22.41
N PRO A 11 5.37 18.56 -22.23
CA PRO A 11 6.57 19.29 -21.88
C PRO A 11 7.18 18.73 -20.58
N ILE A 12 8.48 18.50 -20.56
CA ILE A 12 9.16 17.91 -19.38
C ILE A 12 9.06 18.83 -18.17
N GLU A 13 9.05 20.15 -18.39
CA GLU A 13 8.89 21.15 -17.33
C GLU A 13 7.51 21.14 -16.68
N ASP A 14 6.47 20.70 -17.40
CA ASP A 14 5.10 20.63 -16.91
C ASP A 14 4.85 19.34 -16.08
N VAL A 15 5.75 18.35 -16.17
CA VAL A 15 5.58 17.09 -15.43
C VAL A 15 5.86 17.30 -13.94
N VAL A 16 4.84 17.13 -13.13
CA VAL A 16 4.90 17.31 -11.67
C VAL A 16 5.18 15.99 -10.97
N VAL A 17 6.32 15.91 -10.29
CA VAL A 17 6.70 14.75 -9.46
C VAL A 17 6.35 15.06 -8.00
N LYS A 18 5.09 14.84 -7.59
CA LYS A 18 4.65 15.10 -6.21
C LYS A 18 4.99 13.95 -5.26
N PHE A 19 4.95 12.73 -5.75
CA PHE A 19 5.05 11.53 -4.95
C PHE A 19 6.29 10.72 -5.35
N ARG A 20 7.23 10.56 -4.42
CA ARG A 20 8.43 9.73 -4.60
C ARG A 20 8.38 8.56 -3.63
N MET A 21 8.11 7.38 -4.13
CA MET A 21 8.18 6.15 -3.35
C MET A 21 9.56 5.51 -3.34
N ARG A 22 10.43 5.91 -4.27
CA ARG A 22 11.75 5.31 -4.46
C ARG A 22 12.76 6.39 -4.81
N SER A 23 13.94 6.33 -4.18
CA SER A 23 15.09 7.08 -4.66
C SER A 23 15.51 6.52 -6.02
N PRO A 24 15.70 7.36 -7.05
CA PRO A 24 16.13 6.86 -8.35
C PRO A 24 17.53 6.25 -8.23
N SER A 25 17.76 5.13 -8.90
CA SER A 25 19.09 4.59 -9.13
C SER A 25 19.72 5.33 -10.31
N ASP A 26 20.83 6.04 -10.06
CA ASP A 26 21.54 6.75 -11.13
C ASP A 26 22.01 5.79 -12.22
N GLU A 27 22.45 4.58 -11.86
CA GLU A 27 22.84 3.53 -12.79
C GLU A 27 21.70 3.16 -13.75
N LYS A 28 20.49 2.93 -13.22
CA LYS A 28 19.30 2.65 -14.05
C LYS A 28 18.88 3.83 -14.95
N VAL A 29 19.03 5.05 -14.46
CA VAL A 29 18.75 6.24 -15.28
C VAL A 29 19.73 6.31 -16.46
N TYR A 30 21.00 5.95 -16.27
CA TYR A 30 22.00 5.90 -17.35
C TYR A 30 21.70 4.81 -18.35
N GLU A 31 21.42 3.57 -17.91
CA GLU A 31 21.04 2.45 -18.79
C GLU A 31 19.83 2.78 -19.66
N ILE A 32 18.78 3.36 -19.06
CA ILE A 32 17.57 3.77 -19.78
C ILE A 32 17.87 4.93 -20.74
N ALA A 33 18.70 5.89 -20.36
CA ALA A 33 19.08 6.98 -21.24
C ALA A 33 19.87 6.48 -22.46
N GLU A 34 20.78 5.53 -22.29
CA GLU A 34 21.50 4.88 -23.37
C GLU A 34 20.56 4.14 -24.30
N SER A 35 19.65 3.34 -23.77
CA SER A 35 18.62 2.65 -24.53
C SER A 35 17.74 3.60 -25.34
N ILE A 36 17.29 4.71 -24.71
CA ILE A 36 16.46 5.72 -25.39
C ILE A 36 17.23 6.38 -26.53
N SER A 37 18.52 6.65 -26.35
CA SER A 37 19.34 7.25 -27.42
C SER A 37 19.52 6.34 -28.64
N GLN A 38 19.49 5.01 -28.43
CA GLN A 38 19.69 4.02 -29.51
C GLN A 38 18.38 3.64 -30.21
N VAL A 39 17.30 3.37 -29.47
CA VAL A 39 16.06 2.81 -30.05
C VAL A 39 14.83 3.67 -29.82
N GLY A 40 14.97 4.82 -29.15
CA GLY A 40 13.86 5.67 -28.76
C GLY A 40 13.10 5.16 -27.54
N LEU A 41 12.06 5.88 -27.15
CA LEU A 41 11.20 5.51 -26.01
C LEU A 41 10.17 4.46 -26.41
N LEU A 42 10.35 3.22 -25.98
CA LEU A 42 9.43 2.12 -26.30
C LEU A 42 8.10 2.21 -25.53
N ASN A 43 8.12 2.71 -24.30
CA ASN A 43 6.94 2.82 -23.44
C ASN A 43 6.78 4.24 -22.92
N PRO A 44 5.66 4.95 -23.21
CA PRO A 44 5.37 6.27 -22.68
C PRO A 44 5.34 6.30 -21.15
N ILE A 45 5.58 7.47 -20.55
CA ILE A 45 5.28 7.67 -19.14
C ILE A 45 3.77 7.74 -18.92
N THR A 46 3.31 7.60 -17.66
CA THR A 46 1.90 7.77 -17.30
C THR A 46 1.77 8.98 -16.39
N ILE A 47 0.87 9.90 -16.75
CA ILE A 47 0.53 11.10 -15.98
C ILE A 47 -0.98 11.17 -15.76
N ASP A 48 -1.41 11.98 -14.79
CA ASP A 48 -2.81 12.38 -14.67
C ASP A 48 -3.12 13.64 -15.50
N LYS A 49 -4.38 14.11 -15.47
CA LYS A 49 -4.80 15.32 -16.20
C LYS A 49 -4.17 16.61 -15.66
N HIS A 50 -3.53 16.61 -14.53
CA HIS A 50 -2.77 17.72 -13.95
C HIS A 50 -1.26 17.51 -14.12
N ASN A 51 -0.84 16.64 -15.03
CA ASN A 51 0.54 16.28 -15.31
C ASN A 51 1.31 15.68 -14.11
N ASN A 52 0.61 15.20 -13.06
CA ASN A 52 1.30 14.48 -12.01
C ASN A 52 1.80 13.13 -12.53
N LEU A 53 3.09 12.86 -12.33
CA LEU A 53 3.72 11.61 -12.77
C LEU A 53 3.23 10.42 -11.93
N LEU A 54 2.56 9.47 -12.57
CA LEU A 54 2.03 8.26 -11.96
C LEU A 54 2.99 7.06 -12.13
N ALA A 55 3.61 6.94 -13.33
CA ALA A 55 4.58 5.87 -13.62
C ALA A 55 5.62 6.31 -14.65
N GLY A 56 6.83 5.70 -14.57
CA GLY A 56 7.92 5.97 -15.53
C GLY A 56 8.93 7.00 -15.02
N PHE A 57 9.20 7.08 -13.70
CA PHE A 57 10.11 8.07 -13.12
C PHE A 57 11.54 7.97 -13.66
N HIS A 58 12.11 6.78 -13.83
CA HIS A 58 13.44 6.61 -14.43
C HIS A 58 13.48 7.08 -15.89
N ARG A 59 12.42 6.79 -16.68
CA ARG A 59 12.27 7.27 -18.06
C ARG A 59 12.19 8.80 -18.13
N PHE A 60 11.42 9.41 -17.23
CA PHE A 60 11.34 10.86 -17.08
C PHE A 60 12.72 11.48 -16.79
N LEU A 61 13.46 10.91 -15.83
CA LEU A 61 14.82 11.38 -15.51
C LEU A 61 15.80 11.18 -16.68
N ALA A 62 15.70 10.06 -17.40
CA ALA A 62 16.52 9.78 -18.58
C ALA A 62 16.26 10.82 -19.70
N PHE A 63 15.00 11.15 -19.98
CA PHE A 63 14.62 12.21 -20.93
C PHE A 63 15.17 13.58 -20.54
N LYS A 64 15.02 13.92 -19.26
CA LYS A 64 15.57 15.18 -18.71
C LYS A 64 17.10 15.22 -18.86
N LYS A 65 17.78 14.10 -18.61
CA LYS A 65 19.24 13.99 -18.74
C LYS A 65 19.71 14.12 -20.17
N LEU A 66 18.93 13.56 -21.13
CA LEU A 66 19.22 13.65 -22.56
C LEU A 66 18.88 15.02 -23.17
N GLY A 67 18.27 15.94 -22.41
CA GLY A 67 17.95 17.29 -22.85
C GLY A 67 16.74 17.38 -23.78
N TYR A 68 15.84 16.38 -23.76
CA TYR A 68 14.59 16.47 -24.50
C TYR A 68 13.67 17.52 -23.90
N ASN A 69 12.88 18.20 -24.75
CA ASN A 69 11.90 19.23 -24.28
C ASN A 69 10.54 18.60 -23.95
N THR A 70 10.19 17.50 -24.59
CA THR A 70 8.90 16.81 -24.39
C THR A 70 9.13 15.31 -24.17
N ILE A 71 8.14 14.66 -23.54
CA ILE A 71 8.16 13.22 -23.30
C ILE A 71 6.81 12.60 -23.68
N PRO A 72 6.79 11.50 -24.47
CA PRO A 72 5.57 10.77 -24.77
C PRO A 72 4.89 10.27 -23.49
N SER A 73 3.61 10.64 -23.30
CA SER A 73 2.85 10.42 -22.08
C SER A 73 1.48 9.84 -22.35
N ILE A 74 1.01 8.94 -21.52
CA ILE A 74 -0.38 8.47 -21.47
C ILE A 74 -1.07 9.21 -20.35
N VAL A 75 -2.12 9.99 -20.70
CA VAL A 75 -2.94 10.69 -19.69
C VAL A 75 -4.01 9.73 -19.18
N LYS A 76 -4.03 9.49 -17.87
CA LYS A 76 -5.09 8.73 -17.18
C LYS A 76 -5.96 9.66 -16.35
N ASP A 77 -7.27 9.50 -16.44
CA ASP A 77 -8.21 10.18 -15.54
C ASP A 77 -8.29 9.43 -14.21
N VAL A 78 -7.37 9.76 -13.31
CA VAL A 78 -7.21 9.10 -12.00
C VAL A 78 -7.24 10.07 -10.82
N ASP A 79 -7.70 11.29 -11.05
CA ASP A 79 -7.62 12.38 -10.06
C ASP A 79 -8.15 12.00 -8.67
N LYS A 80 -9.33 11.38 -8.62
CA LYS A 80 -9.95 11.01 -7.35
C LYS A 80 -9.12 9.95 -6.62
N LYS A 81 -8.66 8.93 -7.34
CA LYS A 81 -7.84 7.84 -6.77
C LYS A 81 -6.46 8.32 -6.34
N PHE A 82 -5.86 9.20 -7.13
CA PHE A 82 -4.57 9.77 -6.78
C PHE A 82 -4.67 10.71 -5.57
N SER A 83 -5.73 11.52 -5.50
CA SER A 83 -6.01 12.37 -4.32
C SER A 83 -6.20 11.53 -3.06
N GLU A 84 -6.96 10.43 -3.16
CA GLU A 84 -7.16 9.48 -2.08
C GLU A 84 -5.85 8.79 -1.65
N LEU A 85 -4.96 8.44 -2.61
CA LEU A 85 -3.64 7.90 -2.30
C LEU A 85 -2.78 8.90 -1.52
N VAL A 86 -2.79 10.16 -1.93
CA VAL A 86 -2.07 11.23 -1.21
C VAL A 86 -2.60 11.41 0.20
N GLU A 87 -3.93 11.34 0.39
CA GLU A 87 -4.56 11.40 1.70
C GLU A 87 -4.17 10.20 2.59
N CYS A 88 -4.17 8.98 2.03
CA CYS A 88 -3.69 7.80 2.75
C CYS A 88 -2.24 7.95 3.20
N ASP A 89 -1.36 8.50 2.34
CA ASP A 89 0.04 8.71 2.67
C ASP A 89 0.24 9.79 3.74
N GLU A 90 -0.57 10.84 3.71
CA GLU A 90 -0.54 11.88 4.74
C GLU A 90 -0.99 11.31 6.08
N ASN A 91 -2.07 10.55 6.11
CA ASN A 91 -2.59 9.92 7.31
C ASN A 91 -1.57 8.95 7.93
N LEU A 92 -0.93 8.11 7.11
CA LEU A 92 0.11 7.16 7.57
C LEU A 92 1.36 7.84 8.16
N LYS A 93 1.59 9.13 7.87
CA LYS A 93 2.68 9.92 8.46
C LYS A 93 2.29 10.59 9.78
N ARG A 94 1.01 10.61 10.14
CA ARG A 94 0.54 11.16 11.41
C ARG A 94 0.78 10.15 12.52
N ASN A 95 1.32 10.62 13.66
CA ASN A 95 1.61 9.78 14.83
C ASN A 95 0.38 9.44 15.68
N GLU A 96 -0.83 9.80 15.22
CA GLU A 96 -2.07 9.72 16.02
C GLU A 96 -2.89 8.45 15.73
N LEU A 97 -2.52 7.68 14.68
CA LEU A 97 -3.26 6.47 14.31
C LEU A 97 -2.86 5.28 15.18
N ASN A 98 -3.86 4.52 15.65
CA ASN A 98 -3.64 3.22 16.26
C ASN A 98 -3.30 2.14 15.20
N HIS A 99 -2.90 0.96 15.65
CA HIS A 99 -2.44 -0.09 14.73
C HIS A 99 -3.53 -0.68 13.83
N ILE A 100 -4.80 -0.58 14.18
CA ILE A 100 -5.93 -1.01 13.34
C ILE A 100 -6.13 0.00 12.21
N GLU A 101 -6.16 1.28 12.53
CA GLU A 101 -6.28 2.36 11.54
C GLU A 101 -5.10 2.36 10.56
N ILE A 102 -3.86 2.20 11.07
CA ILE A 102 -2.67 2.07 10.21
C ILE A 102 -2.82 0.88 9.26
N ALA A 103 -3.33 -0.27 9.74
CA ALA A 103 -3.51 -1.46 8.91
C ALA A 103 -4.53 -1.24 7.80
N ASP A 104 -5.64 -0.59 8.09
CA ASP A 104 -6.69 -0.30 7.11
C ASP A 104 -6.20 0.72 6.06
N HIS A 105 -5.47 1.77 6.47
CA HIS A 105 -4.83 2.70 5.54
C HIS A 105 -3.78 2.02 4.64
N ILE A 106 -2.99 1.08 5.18
CA ILE A 106 -2.02 0.31 4.39
C ILE A 106 -2.72 -0.53 3.31
N VAL A 107 -3.82 -1.20 3.65
CA VAL A 107 -4.58 -2.01 2.68
C VAL A 107 -5.20 -1.11 1.62
N ARG A 108 -5.86 -0.03 2.01
CA ARG A 108 -6.48 0.90 1.06
C ARG A 108 -5.46 1.53 0.13
N ARG A 109 -4.31 1.93 0.67
CA ARG A 109 -3.18 2.43 -0.11
C ARG A 109 -2.69 1.41 -1.16
N GLU A 110 -2.53 0.15 -0.77
CA GLU A 110 -2.10 -0.91 -1.70
C GLU A 110 -3.12 -1.14 -2.82
N GLU A 111 -4.42 -1.14 -2.51
CA GLU A 111 -5.50 -1.20 -3.50
C GLU A 111 -5.40 -0.05 -4.50
N LEU A 112 -5.25 1.19 -4.02
CA LEU A 112 -5.10 2.36 -4.86
C LEU A 112 -3.86 2.27 -5.75
N LEU A 113 -2.73 1.78 -5.24
CA LEU A 113 -1.52 1.56 -6.03
C LEU A 113 -1.74 0.54 -7.15
N VAL A 114 -2.49 -0.54 -6.88
CA VAL A 114 -2.89 -1.53 -7.90
C VAL A 114 -3.82 -0.89 -8.93
N GLU A 115 -4.85 -0.17 -8.48
CA GLU A 115 -5.82 0.48 -9.35
C GLU A 115 -5.19 1.56 -10.26
N LEU A 116 -4.16 2.25 -9.77
CA LEU A 116 -3.36 3.22 -10.53
C LEU A 116 -2.33 2.54 -11.45
N GLY A 117 -2.14 1.23 -11.32
CA GLY A 117 -1.16 0.48 -12.11
C GLY A 117 0.29 0.68 -11.65
N LEU A 118 0.50 1.23 -10.44
CA LEU A 118 1.81 1.52 -9.86
C LEU A 118 2.47 0.29 -9.22
N THR A 119 1.69 -0.75 -8.93
CA THR A 119 2.16 -2.04 -8.41
C THR A 119 1.35 -3.20 -9.00
N TYR A 120 1.75 -4.42 -8.69
CA TYR A 120 1.03 -5.63 -9.11
C TYR A 120 -0.01 -6.04 -8.07
N ALA A 121 -1.12 -6.64 -8.57
CA ALA A 121 -2.07 -7.29 -7.69
C ALA A 121 -1.42 -8.43 -6.89
N PRO A 122 -1.89 -8.72 -5.66
CA PRO A 122 -1.41 -9.84 -4.86
C PRO A 122 -1.48 -11.16 -5.63
N GLY A 123 -0.40 -11.99 -5.54
CA GLY A 123 -0.33 -13.28 -6.23
C GLY A 123 0.24 -13.25 -7.65
N HIS A 124 0.60 -12.10 -8.18
CA HIS A 124 1.30 -12.03 -9.47
C HIS A 124 2.72 -12.59 -9.37
N ASN A 125 3.13 -13.44 -10.35
CA ASN A 125 4.45 -14.05 -10.36
C ASN A 125 5.55 -12.99 -10.54
N GLN A 126 6.53 -13.01 -9.63
CA GLN A 126 7.62 -12.03 -9.58
C GLN A 126 8.63 -12.13 -10.76
N HIS A 127 8.50 -13.13 -11.62
CA HIS A 127 9.44 -13.35 -12.76
C HIS A 127 9.23 -12.41 -13.95
N SER A 128 8.17 -11.60 -13.95
CA SER A 128 7.87 -10.60 -14.99
C SER A 128 7.70 -9.20 -14.41
N ILE A 129 8.56 -8.81 -13.48
CA ILE A 129 8.51 -7.47 -12.88
C ILE A 129 9.01 -6.47 -13.93
N SER A 130 8.11 -5.59 -14.43
CA SER A 130 8.56 -4.41 -15.14
C SER A 130 9.25 -3.47 -14.16
N GLU A 131 10.38 -2.88 -14.55
CA GLU A 131 11.20 -1.99 -13.73
C GLU A 131 10.45 -0.75 -13.22
N ASP A 132 9.30 -0.45 -13.82
CA ASP A 132 8.46 0.72 -13.50
C ASP A 132 7.45 0.49 -12.36
N LYS A 133 7.33 -0.74 -11.83
CA LYS A 133 6.36 -1.05 -10.78
C LYS A 133 7.01 -1.21 -9.42
N LEU A 134 6.29 -0.71 -8.40
CA LEU A 134 6.72 -0.80 -7.01
C LEU A 134 6.66 -2.24 -6.51
N THR A 135 7.71 -2.64 -5.80
CA THR A 135 7.72 -3.88 -5.01
C THR A 135 7.13 -3.64 -3.62
N ILE A 136 6.79 -4.72 -2.90
CA ILE A 136 6.34 -4.62 -1.50
C ILE A 136 7.40 -3.96 -0.60
N ALA A 137 8.69 -4.10 -0.92
CA ALA A 137 9.75 -3.43 -0.18
C ALA A 137 9.71 -1.92 -0.40
N ASP A 138 9.57 -1.48 -1.65
CA ASP A 138 9.45 -0.06 -2.01
C ASP A 138 8.20 0.59 -1.37
N ILE A 139 7.08 -0.15 -1.37
CA ILE A 139 5.82 0.30 -0.77
C ILE A 139 5.97 0.48 0.75
N ALA A 140 6.65 -0.43 1.42
CA ALA A 140 6.89 -0.36 2.87
C ALA A 140 7.85 0.79 3.22
N GLU A 141 8.94 0.93 2.48
CA GLU A 141 9.93 2.00 2.66
C GLU A 141 9.30 3.38 2.47
N GLY A 142 8.41 3.54 1.49
CA GLY A 142 7.70 4.80 1.23
C GLY A 142 6.87 5.33 2.40
N ILE A 143 6.51 4.47 3.35
CA ILE A 143 5.80 4.84 4.59
C ILE A 143 6.67 4.64 5.85
N GLY A 144 7.99 4.50 5.69
CA GLY A 144 8.94 4.38 6.79
C GLY A 144 8.91 3.03 7.53
N LEU A 145 8.39 1.98 6.91
CA LEU A 145 8.32 0.64 7.50
C LEU A 145 9.30 -0.33 6.82
N SER A 146 9.89 -1.25 7.59
CA SER A 146 10.53 -2.43 7.01
C SER A 146 9.47 -3.35 6.37
N LYS A 147 9.84 -4.11 5.33
CA LYS A 147 8.97 -5.10 4.68
C LYS A 147 8.28 -6.03 5.70
N ARG A 148 9.03 -6.50 6.72
CA ARG A 148 8.48 -7.36 7.78
C ARG A 148 7.44 -6.64 8.65
N SER A 149 7.73 -5.39 9.04
CA SER A 149 6.80 -4.57 9.82
C SER A 149 5.53 -4.27 9.03
N TYR A 150 5.67 -3.93 7.75
CA TYR A 150 4.57 -3.72 6.82
C TYR A 150 3.64 -4.93 6.74
N GLN A 151 4.20 -6.13 6.49
CA GLN A 151 3.40 -7.36 6.38
C GLN A 151 2.65 -7.69 7.67
N LYS A 152 3.31 -7.53 8.85
CA LYS A 152 2.66 -7.73 10.14
C LYS A 152 1.54 -6.74 10.39
N THR A 153 1.76 -5.46 10.08
CA THR A 153 0.71 -4.44 10.24
C THR A 153 -0.45 -4.72 9.30
N LYS A 154 -0.18 -5.02 8.03
CA LYS A 154 -1.21 -5.39 7.05
C LYS A 154 -2.04 -6.60 7.50
N GLN A 155 -1.45 -7.56 8.23
CA GLN A 155 -2.17 -8.72 8.76
C GLN A 155 -3.30 -8.31 9.72
N ILE A 156 -3.14 -7.22 10.49
CA ILE A 156 -4.15 -6.71 11.42
C ILE A 156 -5.45 -6.34 10.68
N ALA A 157 -5.36 -5.90 9.42
CA ALA A 157 -6.55 -5.59 8.61
C ALA A 157 -7.48 -6.80 8.38
N ARG A 158 -7.02 -8.02 8.65
CA ARG A 158 -7.82 -9.25 8.57
C ARG A 158 -8.71 -9.49 9.80
N LEU A 159 -8.64 -8.66 10.81
CA LEU A 159 -9.55 -8.73 11.95
C LEU A 159 -11.00 -8.61 11.45
N HIS A 160 -11.89 -9.35 12.11
CA HIS A 160 -13.32 -9.25 11.83
C HIS A 160 -13.80 -7.80 12.00
N PRO A 161 -14.62 -7.26 11.08
CA PRO A 161 -15.04 -5.85 11.12
C PRO A 161 -15.61 -5.42 12.47
N GLU A 162 -16.50 -6.21 13.05
CA GLU A 162 -17.09 -5.95 14.38
C GLU A 162 -16.04 -5.85 15.49
N VAL A 163 -14.96 -6.65 15.40
CA VAL A 163 -13.83 -6.61 16.36
C VAL A 163 -13.02 -5.34 16.19
N LYS A 164 -12.78 -4.91 14.94
CA LYS A 164 -12.10 -3.64 14.66
C LYS A 164 -12.88 -2.48 15.26
N ASP A 165 -14.19 -2.38 14.96
CA ASP A 165 -15.07 -1.30 15.40
C ASP A 165 -15.09 -1.17 16.94
N GLN A 166 -15.02 -2.30 17.65
CA GLN A 166 -15.03 -2.31 19.12
C GLN A 166 -13.67 -1.98 19.73
N LEU A 167 -12.56 -2.32 19.06
CA LEU A 167 -11.19 -2.09 19.58
C LEU A 167 -10.66 -0.71 19.23
N VAL A 168 -11.05 -0.14 18.07
CA VAL A 168 -10.65 1.21 17.67
C VAL A 168 -11.07 2.21 18.74
N GLY A 169 -10.15 3.08 19.14
CA GLY A 169 -10.38 4.07 20.21
C GLY A 169 -10.22 3.54 21.63
N THR A 170 -9.82 2.27 21.79
CA THR A 170 -9.44 1.70 23.09
C THR A 170 -7.92 1.53 23.20
N GLU A 171 -7.39 1.42 24.42
CA GLU A 171 -5.97 1.11 24.65
C GLU A 171 -5.51 -0.20 23.99
N TRP A 172 -6.43 -1.13 23.74
CA TRP A 172 -6.14 -2.42 23.12
C TRP A 172 -5.70 -2.29 21.65
N ALA A 173 -6.06 -1.22 20.98
CA ALA A 173 -5.64 -0.95 19.60
C ALA A 173 -4.14 -0.62 19.47
N ASP A 174 -3.43 -0.35 20.57
CA ASP A 174 -2.01 -0.01 20.60
C ASP A 174 -1.10 -1.24 20.76
N TYR A 175 -1.66 -2.43 20.99
CA TYR A 175 -0.90 -3.66 21.18
C TYR A 175 -0.70 -4.43 19.87
N LYS A 176 0.19 -3.91 19.01
CA LYS A 176 0.44 -4.44 17.66
C LYS A 176 0.58 -5.96 17.57
N MET A 177 1.39 -6.57 18.44
CA MET A 177 1.68 -8.01 18.35
C MET A 177 0.51 -8.87 18.76
N ASP A 178 -0.32 -8.41 19.70
CA ASP A 178 -1.52 -9.12 20.12
C ASP A 178 -2.62 -9.00 19.06
N LEU A 179 -2.74 -7.86 18.39
CA LEU A 179 -3.63 -7.67 17.24
C LEU A 179 -3.23 -8.57 16.07
N VAL A 180 -1.92 -8.68 15.76
CA VAL A 180 -1.40 -9.62 14.74
C VAL A 180 -1.75 -11.06 15.11
N ARG A 181 -1.60 -11.44 16.38
CA ARG A 181 -1.99 -12.77 16.86
C ARG A 181 -3.50 -12.97 16.73
N LEU A 182 -4.30 -12.00 17.16
CA LEU A 182 -5.76 -12.06 17.09
C LEU A 182 -6.25 -12.24 15.65
N SER A 183 -5.67 -11.50 14.69
CA SER A 183 -6.03 -11.59 13.27
C SER A 183 -5.76 -12.95 12.62
N SER A 184 -5.04 -13.85 13.29
CA SER A 184 -4.77 -15.21 12.85
C SER A 184 -5.74 -16.24 13.46
N GLU A 185 -6.59 -15.84 14.39
CA GLU A 185 -7.56 -16.71 15.04
C GLU A 185 -8.89 -16.74 14.25
N LYS A 186 -9.73 -17.75 14.52
CA LYS A 186 -11.09 -17.82 13.96
C LYS A 186 -11.96 -16.68 14.46
N ASP A 187 -12.96 -16.27 13.68
CA ASP A 187 -13.86 -15.17 13.99
C ASP A 187 -14.51 -15.28 15.37
N ASP A 188 -14.95 -16.48 15.77
CA ASP A 188 -15.57 -16.69 17.08
C ASP A 188 -14.58 -16.45 18.22
N ILE A 189 -13.31 -16.84 18.06
CA ILE A 189 -12.25 -16.55 19.02
C ILE A 189 -11.92 -15.06 19.03
N GLN A 190 -11.85 -14.40 17.86
CA GLN A 190 -11.62 -12.97 17.79
C GLN A 190 -12.69 -12.21 18.55
N LYS A 191 -13.98 -12.51 18.33
CA LYS A 191 -15.12 -11.90 19.02
C LYS A 191 -15.11 -12.21 20.52
N GLY A 192 -14.80 -13.45 20.90
CA GLY A 192 -14.68 -13.85 22.30
C GLY A 192 -13.62 -13.07 23.05
N VAL A 193 -12.40 -12.98 22.50
CA VAL A 193 -11.29 -12.19 23.06
C VAL A 193 -11.68 -10.72 23.21
N CYS A 194 -12.23 -10.12 22.15
CA CYS A 194 -12.66 -8.73 22.12
C CYS A 194 -13.69 -8.46 23.24
N LYS A 195 -14.74 -9.27 23.35
CA LYS A 195 -15.78 -9.16 24.37
C LYS A 195 -15.21 -9.21 25.80
N LEU A 196 -14.25 -10.10 26.05
CA LEU A 196 -13.62 -10.24 27.37
C LEU A 196 -12.77 -9.02 27.73
N LEU A 197 -12.07 -8.42 26.77
CA LEU A 197 -11.26 -7.21 26.97
C LEU A 197 -12.15 -5.98 27.20
N ILE A 198 -13.12 -5.73 26.31
CA ILE A 198 -14.00 -4.55 26.37
C ILE A 198 -14.90 -4.57 27.61
N SER A 199 -15.38 -5.75 28.04
CA SER A 199 -16.19 -5.86 29.26
C SER A 199 -15.38 -5.72 30.56
N GLY A 200 -14.05 -5.62 30.49
CA GLY A 200 -13.16 -5.57 31.66
C GLY A 200 -13.06 -6.88 32.44
N LYS A 201 -13.64 -7.98 31.93
CA LYS A 201 -13.50 -9.31 32.55
C LYS A 201 -12.07 -9.82 32.52
N CYS A 202 -11.32 -9.49 31.48
CA CYS A 202 -9.90 -9.75 31.37
C CYS A 202 -9.11 -8.44 31.32
N ARG A 203 -8.02 -8.39 32.07
CA ARG A 203 -7.14 -7.22 32.16
C ARG A 203 -5.86 -7.38 31.33
N SER A 204 -5.77 -8.43 30.53
CA SER A 204 -4.63 -8.67 29.65
C SER A 204 -5.02 -9.52 28.45
N TRP A 205 -4.32 -9.30 27.34
CA TRP A 205 -4.44 -10.11 26.12
C TRP A 205 -4.24 -11.60 26.40
N LYS A 206 -3.22 -11.96 27.21
CA LYS A 206 -2.93 -13.36 27.58
C LYS A 206 -4.11 -14.05 28.23
N GLN A 207 -4.75 -13.39 29.21
CA GLN A 207 -5.92 -13.91 29.90
C GLN A 207 -7.11 -14.05 28.93
N ALA A 208 -7.40 -13.02 28.13
CA ALA A 208 -8.52 -13.04 27.20
C ALA A 208 -8.39 -14.14 26.13
N PHE A 209 -7.19 -14.36 25.59
CA PHE A 209 -6.93 -15.48 24.66
C PHE A 209 -7.13 -16.83 25.31
N TYR A 210 -6.69 -17.01 26.56
CA TYR A 210 -6.86 -18.26 27.27
C TYR A 210 -8.33 -18.58 27.50
N GLU A 211 -9.09 -17.62 28.05
CA GLU A 211 -10.52 -17.79 28.36
C GLU A 211 -11.35 -18.04 27.09
N ALA A 212 -11.14 -17.26 26.03
CA ALA A 212 -11.87 -17.42 24.77
C ALA A 212 -11.62 -18.79 24.13
N LYS A 213 -10.38 -19.30 24.16
CA LYS A 213 -10.05 -20.63 23.63
C LYS A 213 -10.62 -21.75 24.48
N MET A 214 -10.68 -21.59 25.80
CA MET A 214 -11.30 -22.56 26.69
C MET A 214 -12.81 -22.63 26.49
N GLU A 215 -13.47 -21.52 26.22
CA GLU A 215 -14.89 -21.47 25.90
C GLU A 215 -15.19 -22.14 24.56
N ASP A 216 -14.43 -21.85 23.51
CA ASP A 216 -14.55 -22.51 22.20
C ASP A 216 -14.37 -24.04 22.32
N PHE A 217 -13.38 -24.50 23.09
CA PHE A 217 -13.15 -25.92 23.33
C PHE A 217 -14.31 -26.60 24.10
N ARG A 218 -14.92 -25.92 25.06
CA ARG A 218 -16.10 -26.44 25.80
C ARG A 218 -17.31 -26.59 24.85
N LEU A 219 -17.55 -25.59 24.01
CA LEU A 219 -18.64 -25.61 23.01
C LEU A 219 -18.44 -26.72 21.97
N TYR A 220 -17.19 -26.97 21.56
CA TYR A 220 -16.86 -28.07 20.65
C TYR A 220 -17.15 -29.46 21.24
N ARG A 221 -16.97 -29.65 22.54
CA ARG A 221 -17.25 -30.94 23.22
C ARG A 221 -18.74 -31.20 23.46
N GLN A 222 -19.59 -30.21 23.33
CA GLN A 222 -21.06 -30.32 23.52
C GLN A 222 -21.82 -30.59 22.24
N LYS A 223 -21.15 -30.52 21.08
CA LYS A 223 -21.67 -30.91 19.76
C LYS A 223 -21.26 -32.34 19.41
#